data_5e2686935ba39247569001c70e9970de
#
_entry.id   5e2686935ba39247569001c70e9970de
#
_cell.length_a   1.000
_cell.length_b   1.000
_cell.length_c   1.000
_cell.angle_alpha   90.00
_cell.angle_beta   90.00
_cell.angle_gamma   90.00
#
_symmetry.space_group_name_H-M   'P 1'
#
loop_
_entity.id
_entity.type
_entity.pdbx_description
1 polymer ?
#
loop_
_entity_poly.entity_id
_entity_poly.type
_entity_poly.pdbx_seq_one_letter_code
_entity_poly.pdbx_strand_id
1 'polypeptide(L)'
;MSSAPSKLNHWWSQLRFRLQNKKGWKEMLDETFLLHTKYINEVPLFYEAKKNNVNCIKKLLSCASTNIFERGALGETALHVAVMADNLEAAVALMDGAPELINEPMTSELFQGVTPLHIAVVNQNINLVHHLISRGGDVATPRVTGLYFRKRIGGLLYYGEHILSFAACAGNEDIISMVIDAGASTRSQDYRGNTALHILVLQPNKTIACQAIDLIMARDAELDQSVPLDRVPNYRGLTPFKLAAKEGNIVAFQHLVNKRRVVQWSLGPLTSNLYDLTEIDSWADDMSVLELIVGGHQRKARMILEVTPVRQLVSLKWNLYGKHYFRLLLLLYLLYIGTFTLCCAFRPLKDAPENYTQSEMDKTIRVQKTFHESYVTHEDNLRLVGEIISILGAFVILLLEVRL
;
A
#
# COMPACT_ATOMS: atom_id res chain seq x y z
N MET A 1 -22.88 -16.74 36.32
CA MET A 1 -21.46 -16.46 36.15
C MET A 1 -21.13 -16.56 34.63
N SER A 2 -21.11 -15.42 33.97
CA SER A 2 -20.81 -15.33 32.55
C SER A 2 -19.28 -15.45 32.40
N SER A 3 -18.79 -16.57 31.84
CA SER A 3 -17.39 -16.75 31.53
C SER A 3 -17.01 -15.73 30.42
N ALA A 4 -16.04 -14.86 30.70
CA ALA A 4 -15.43 -13.99 29.71
C ALA A 4 -14.98 -14.83 28.52
N PRO A 5 -15.24 -14.42 27.28
CA PRO A 5 -14.79 -15.16 26.11
C PRO A 5 -13.27 -15.28 26.15
N SER A 6 -12.74 -16.50 25.97
CA SER A 6 -11.30 -16.75 25.99
C SER A 6 -10.62 -15.85 24.96
N LYS A 7 -9.40 -15.37 25.24
CA LYS A 7 -8.61 -14.50 24.33
C LYS A 7 -8.41 -15.15 22.96
N LEU A 8 -8.40 -16.46 22.87
CA LEU A 8 -8.40 -17.24 21.62
C LEU A 8 -9.65 -16.94 20.77
N ASN A 9 -10.83 -16.84 21.39
CA ASN A 9 -12.05 -16.45 20.70
C ASN A 9 -12.00 -14.98 20.23
N HIS A 10 -11.25 -14.13 20.94
CA HIS A 10 -11.04 -12.75 20.53
C HIS A 10 -10.15 -12.66 19.27
N TRP A 11 -9.04 -13.40 19.23
CA TRP A 11 -8.17 -13.48 18.05
C TRP A 11 -8.94 -14.00 16.83
N TRP A 12 -9.69 -15.09 16.97
CA TRP A 12 -10.55 -15.64 15.92
C TRP A 12 -11.70 -14.71 15.53
N SER A 13 -12.28 -13.97 16.47
CA SER A 13 -13.33 -12.99 16.17
C SER A 13 -12.79 -11.79 15.38
N GLN A 14 -11.58 -11.33 15.67
CA GLN A 14 -10.90 -10.30 14.89
C GLN A 14 -10.58 -10.79 13.46
N LEU A 15 -10.11 -12.02 13.32
CA LEU A 15 -9.93 -12.69 12.04
C LEU A 15 -11.26 -12.75 11.26
N ARG A 16 -12.31 -13.23 11.89
CA ARG A 16 -13.65 -13.37 11.29
C ARG A 16 -14.26 -12.04 10.88
N PHE A 17 -14.13 -10.98 11.69
CA PHE A 17 -14.61 -9.63 11.37
C PHE A 17 -13.93 -9.04 10.11
N ARG A 18 -12.63 -9.26 9.95
CA ARG A 18 -11.88 -8.79 8.77
C ARG A 18 -12.20 -9.57 7.50
N LEU A 19 -12.79 -10.75 7.63
CA LEU A 19 -13.12 -11.69 6.55
C LEU A 19 -14.49 -11.50 5.93
N GLN A 20 -15.40 -10.80 6.59
CA GLN A 20 -16.80 -10.69 6.16
C GLN A 20 -17.00 -10.19 4.71
N ASN A 21 -15.97 -9.63 4.09
CA ASN A 21 -16.04 -9.03 2.76
C ASN A 21 -15.29 -9.79 1.65
N LYS A 22 -14.74 -11.00 1.90
CA LYS A 22 -14.03 -11.78 0.86
C LYS A 22 -14.61 -13.18 0.70
N LYS A 23 -15.21 -13.44 -0.45
CA LYS A 23 -15.80 -14.73 -0.83
C LYS A 23 -14.75 -15.86 -0.79
N GLY A 24 -15.08 -16.97 -0.14
CA GLY A 24 -14.22 -18.16 -0.04
C GLY A 24 -13.27 -18.22 1.18
N TRP A 25 -12.86 -17.07 1.73
CA TRP A 25 -11.98 -17.05 2.90
C TRP A 25 -12.70 -17.43 4.21
N LYS A 26 -13.99 -17.10 4.32
CA LYS A 26 -14.78 -17.41 5.52
C LYS A 26 -14.90 -18.93 5.70
N GLU A 27 -15.26 -19.65 4.65
CA GLU A 27 -15.42 -21.10 4.69
C GLU A 27 -14.08 -21.80 4.99
N MET A 28 -12.99 -21.37 4.31
CA MET A 28 -11.65 -21.91 4.54
C MET A 28 -11.19 -21.72 6.00
N LEU A 29 -11.46 -20.56 6.59
CA LEU A 29 -11.05 -20.31 7.97
C LEU A 29 -11.98 -20.94 8.99
N ASP A 30 -13.28 -21.07 8.69
CA ASP A 30 -14.21 -21.79 9.57
C ASP A 30 -13.84 -23.30 9.60
N GLU A 31 -13.50 -23.91 8.47
CA GLU A 31 -12.98 -25.28 8.40
C GLU A 31 -11.67 -25.44 9.17
N THR A 32 -10.71 -24.54 8.89
CA THR A 32 -9.41 -24.54 9.59
C THR A 32 -9.58 -24.37 11.11
N PHE A 33 -10.53 -23.54 11.53
CA PHE A 33 -10.85 -23.34 12.96
C PHE A 33 -11.44 -24.60 13.60
N LEU A 34 -12.33 -25.29 12.92
CA LEU A 34 -12.90 -26.54 13.41
C LEU A 34 -11.83 -27.62 13.58
N LEU A 35 -10.95 -27.77 12.57
CA LEU A 35 -9.82 -28.69 12.64
C LEU A 35 -8.84 -28.31 13.76
N HIS A 36 -8.49 -27.04 13.89
CA HIS A 36 -7.65 -26.54 14.97
C HIS A 36 -8.26 -26.87 16.36
N THR A 37 -9.56 -26.64 16.53
CA THR A 37 -10.25 -26.95 17.77
C THR A 37 -10.25 -28.46 18.07
N LYS A 38 -10.41 -29.30 17.04
CA LYS A 38 -10.34 -30.75 17.15
C LYS A 38 -8.94 -31.19 17.61
N TYR A 39 -7.89 -30.79 16.92
CA TYR A 39 -6.50 -31.11 17.27
C TYR A 39 -6.13 -30.68 18.68
N ILE A 40 -6.52 -29.48 19.11
CA ILE A 40 -6.28 -29.02 20.49
C ILE A 40 -6.91 -29.96 21.53
N ASN A 41 -8.07 -30.53 21.23
CA ASN A 41 -8.74 -31.41 22.18
C ASN A 41 -8.24 -32.87 22.12
N GLU A 42 -7.68 -33.28 21.01
CA GLU A 42 -7.19 -34.65 20.79
C GLU A 42 -5.74 -34.86 21.24
N VAL A 43 -4.89 -33.81 21.14
CA VAL A 43 -3.48 -33.88 21.52
C VAL A 43 -3.30 -33.42 22.96
N PRO A 44 -2.87 -34.30 23.89
CA PRO A 44 -2.79 -34.01 25.31
C PRO A 44 -1.93 -32.77 25.61
N LEU A 45 -0.78 -32.63 24.95
CA LEU A 45 0.12 -31.50 25.17
C LEU A 45 -0.51 -30.15 24.73
N PHE A 46 -1.28 -30.13 23.63
CA PHE A 46 -2.01 -28.95 23.17
C PHE A 46 -3.14 -28.57 24.11
N TYR A 47 -3.86 -29.57 24.61
CA TYR A 47 -4.96 -29.35 25.55
C TYR A 47 -4.46 -28.72 26.85
N GLU A 48 -3.38 -29.28 27.42
CA GLU A 48 -2.79 -28.78 28.66
C GLU A 48 -2.12 -27.41 28.48
N ALA A 49 -1.49 -27.15 27.33
CA ALA A 49 -0.96 -25.84 26.97
C ALA A 49 -2.05 -24.78 26.89
N LYS A 50 -3.21 -25.11 26.28
CA LYS A 50 -4.39 -24.24 26.21
C LYS A 50 -5.03 -23.99 27.58
N LYS A 51 -4.98 -24.99 28.47
CA LYS A 51 -5.56 -24.91 29.83
C LYS A 51 -4.63 -24.28 30.86
N ASN A 52 -3.40 -23.94 30.48
CA ASN A 52 -2.35 -23.44 31.37
C ASN A 52 -1.99 -24.37 32.50
N ASN A 53 -2.01 -25.68 32.25
CA ASN A 53 -1.72 -26.72 33.26
C ASN A 53 -0.26 -27.10 33.28
N VAL A 54 0.56 -26.31 33.98
CA VAL A 54 2.02 -26.46 34.07
C VAL A 54 2.44 -27.86 34.56
N ASN A 55 1.72 -28.40 35.57
CA ASN A 55 2.08 -29.69 36.17
C ASN A 55 1.91 -30.85 35.15
N CYS A 56 0.84 -30.85 34.39
CA CYS A 56 0.62 -31.85 33.34
C CYS A 56 1.61 -31.67 32.19
N ILE A 57 1.91 -30.43 31.76
CA ILE A 57 2.90 -30.15 30.73
C ILE A 57 4.25 -30.75 31.12
N LYS A 58 4.75 -30.47 32.33
CA LYS A 58 6.03 -31.02 32.83
C LYS A 58 6.05 -32.54 32.83
N LYS A 59 4.95 -33.19 33.26
CA LYS A 59 4.82 -34.66 33.21
C LYS A 59 4.84 -35.18 31.77
N LEU A 60 4.10 -34.55 30.85
CA LEU A 60 4.09 -34.94 29.45
C LEU A 60 5.46 -34.80 28.79
N LEU A 61 6.17 -33.71 29.06
CA LEU A 61 7.53 -33.49 28.54
C LEU A 61 8.57 -34.51 29.09
N SER A 62 8.33 -35.06 30.30
CA SER A 62 9.18 -36.13 30.86
C SER A 62 8.87 -37.50 30.30
N CYS A 63 7.77 -37.69 29.60
CA CYS A 63 7.38 -38.99 29.00
C CYS A 63 8.04 -39.14 27.63
N ALA A 64 8.84 -40.20 27.45
CA ALA A 64 9.53 -40.51 26.17
C ALA A 64 8.58 -40.76 24.98
N SER A 65 7.31 -41.05 25.25
CA SER A 65 6.28 -41.26 24.22
C SER A 65 5.63 -39.96 23.72
N THR A 66 5.91 -38.81 24.35
CA THR A 66 5.32 -37.56 23.94
C THR A 66 6.09 -36.94 22.75
N ASN A 67 5.41 -36.75 21.64
CA ASN A 67 6.00 -36.07 20.50
C ASN A 67 5.88 -34.53 20.72
N ILE A 68 7.00 -33.89 21.05
CA ILE A 68 7.04 -32.43 21.26
C ILE A 68 6.85 -31.63 19.96
N PHE A 69 7.20 -32.24 18.80
CA PHE A 69 7.05 -31.61 17.49
C PHE A 69 5.70 -31.92 16.81
N GLU A 70 4.73 -32.43 17.57
CA GLU A 70 3.38 -32.63 17.05
C GLU A 70 2.83 -31.33 16.45
N ARG A 71 2.15 -31.43 15.32
CA ARG A 71 1.63 -30.28 14.56
C ARG A 71 0.10 -30.32 14.49
N GLY A 72 -0.51 -29.17 14.76
CA GLY A 72 -1.95 -28.99 14.61
C GLY A 72 -2.36 -28.59 13.19
N ALA A 73 -3.63 -28.23 13.02
CA ALA A 73 -4.21 -27.85 11.73
C ALA A 73 -3.60 -26.61 11.09
N LEU A 74 -3.03 -25.70 11.88
CA LEU A 74 -2.30 -24.52 11.41
C LEU A 74 -0.81 -24.81 11.23
N GLY A 75 -0.38 -26.05 11.48
CA GLY A 75 1.04 -26.41 11.56
C GLY A 75 1.71 -25.88 12.84
N GLU A 76 0.91 -25.54 13.84
CA GLU A 76 1.33 -25.03 15.14
C GLU A 76 1.86 -26.16 16.05
N THR A 77 2.75 -25.81 16.99
CA THR A 77 3.22 -26.68 18.09
C THR A 77 2.51 -26.32 19.39
N ALA A 78 2.74 -27.08 20.45
CA ALA A 78 2.20 -26.80 21.78
C ALA A 78 2.58 -25.39 22.30
N LEU A 79 3.80 -24.91 21.99
CA LEU A 79 4.22 -23.56 22.38
C LEU A 79 3.41 -22.49 21.64
N HIS A 80 3.12 -22.66 20.35
CA HIS A 80 2.21 -21.76 19.62
C HIS A 80 0.83 -21.72 20.28
N VAL A 81 0.28 -22.87 20.69
CA VAL A 81 -1.04 -22.96 21.35
C VAL A 81 -1.01 -22.21 22.67
N ALA A 82 0.02 -22.37 23.50
CA ALA A 82 0.17 -21.65 24.77
C ALA A 82 0.21 -20.12 24.54
N VAL A 83 1.01 -19.68 23.58
CA VAL A 83 1.16 -18.24 23.24
C VAL A 83 -0.13 -17.67 22.61
N MET A 84 -0.83 -18.42 21.76
CA MET A 84 -2.15 -18.03 21.21
C MET A 84 -3.19 -17.85 22.30
N ALA A 85 -3.15 -18.69 23.35
CA ALA A 85 -4.03 -18.61 24.50
C ALA A 85 -3.59 -17.54 25.53
N ASP A 86 -2.40 -16.93 25.33
CA ASP A 86 -1.79 -15.92 26.22
C ASP A 86 -1.45 -16.51 27.61
N ASN A 87 -1.13 -17.80 27.65
CA ASN A 87 -0.81 -18.58 28.85
C ASN A 87 0.70 -18.54 29.12
N LEU A 88 1.11 -17.55 29.93
CA LEU A 88 2.52 -17.30 30.24
C LEU A 88 3.20 -18.49 30.91
N GLU A 89 2.59 -19.06 31.96
CA GLU A 89 3.19 -20.12 32.75
C GLU A 89 3.36 -21.42 31.95
N ALA A 90 2.35 -21.77 31.11
CA ALA A 90 2.44 -22.90 30.20
C ALA A 90 3.52 -22.69 29.15
N ALA A 91 3.62 -21.48 28.56
CA ALA A 91 4.63 -21.14 27.58
C ALA A 91 6.04 -21.22 28.20
N VAL A 92 6.23 -20.69 29.41
CA VAL A 92 7.52 -20.80 30.13
C VAL A 92 7.87 -22.26 30.38
N ALA A 93 6.93 -23.07 30.86
CA ALA A 93 7.17 -24.50 31.10
C ALA A 93 7.56 -25.28 29.83
N LEU A 94 6.93 -24.93 28.69
CA LEU A 94 7.28 -25.51 27.38
C LEU A 94 8.66 -25.05 26.90
N MET A 95 9.00 -23.76 27.06
CA MET A 95 10.31 -23.24 26.68
C MET A 95 11.45 -23.84 27.52
N ASP A 96 11.19 -24.05 28.81
CA ASP A 96 12.18 -24.64 29.73
C ASP A 96 12.37 -26.15 29.52
N GLY A 97 11.30 -26.86 29.15
CA GLY A 97 11.33 -28.32 28.94
C GLY A 97 11.56 -28.78 27.53
N ALA A 98 11.36 -27.91 26.53
CA ALA A 98 11.55 -28.18 25.11
C ALA A 98 11.98 -26.87 24.39
N PRO A 99 13.24 -26.40 24.61
CA PRO A 99 13.73 -25.14 24.06
C PRO A 99 13.76 -25.13 22.52
N GLU A 100 13.77 -26.28 21.87
CA GLU A 100 13.72 -26.43 20.41
C GLU A 100 12.45 -25.83 19.79
N LEU A 101 11.37 -25.76 20.59
CA LEU A 101 10.09 -25.20 20.14
C LEU A 101 10.08 -23.67 19.97
N ILE A 102 11.06 -22.97 20.57
CA ILE A 102 11.07 -21.51 20.64
C ILE A 102 11.07 -20.87 19.23
N ASN A 103 11.85 -21.43 18.31
CA ASN A 103 12.02 -20.90 16.97
C ASN A 103 11.28 -21.73 15.88
N GLU A 104 10.52 -22.74 16.29
CA GLU A 104 9.77 -23.55 15.36
C GLU A 104 8.69 -22.72 14.63
N PRO A 105 8.70 -22.70 13.28
CA PRO A 105 7.68 -21.98 12.53
C PRO A 105 6.42 -22.81 12.32
N MET A 106 5.27 -22.18 12.17
CA MET A 106 4.07 -22.85 11.63
C MET A 106 4.31 -23.31 10.21
N THR A 107 3.76 -24.48 9.86
CA THR A 107 4.01 -25.15 8.58
C THR A 107 2.82 -25.18 7.62
N SER A 108 1.62 -24.75 8.05
CA SER A 108 0.46 -24.68 7.14
C SER A 108 0.66 -23.62 6.06
N GLU A 109 0.13 -23.86 4.88
CA GLU A 109 0.21 -22.92 3.74
C GLU A 109 -0.30 -21.51 4.07
N LEU A 110 -1.32 -21.42 4.94
CA LEU A 110 -1.90 -20.14 5.35
C LEU A 110 -0.99 -19.33 6.27
N PHE A 111 -0.31 -20.00 7.20
CA PHE A 111 0.45 -19.36 8.29
C PHE A 111 1.94 -19.71 8.28
N GLN A 112 2.44 -20.18 7.15
CA GLN A 112 3.83 -20.60 7.02
C GLN A 112 4.81 -19.54 7.51
N GLY A 113 5.75 -19.95 8.37
CA GLY A 113 6.81 -19.08 8.89
C GLY A 113 6.44 -18.31 10.16
N VAL A 114 5.21 -18.39 10.65
CA VAL A 114 4.81 -17.77 11.91
C VAL A 114 5.45 -18.52 13.08
N THR A 115 6.29 -17.85 13.86
CA THR A 115 6.89 -18.40 15.09
C THR A 115 6.07 -18.01 16.33
N PRO A 116 6.26 -18.66 17.48
CA PRO A 116 5.64 -18.24 18.73
C PRO A 116 5.84 -16.74 19.04
N LEU A 117 7.03 -16.21 18.71
CA LEU A 117 7.34 -14.79 18.91
C LEU A 117 6.46 -13.87 18.07
N HIS A 118 6.14 -14.21 16.81
CA HIS A 118 5.21 -13.43 15.99
C HIS A 118 3.82 -13.35 16.64
N ILE A 119 3.35 -14.43 17.24
CA ILE A 119 2.04 -14.46 17.91
C ILE A 119 2.06 -13.59 19.17
N ALA A 120 3.10 -13.72 20.01
CA ALA A 120 3.26 -12.90 21.22
C ALA A 120 3.28 -11.40 20.90
N VAL A 121 3.98 -11.00 19.82
CA VAL A 121 4.04 -9.63 19.31
C VAL A 121 2.66 -9.15 18.85
N VAL A 122 1.92 -9.94 18.08
CA VAL A 122 0.57 -9.57 17.60
C VAL A 122 -0.42 -9.48 18.75
N ASN A 123 -0.29 -10.34 19.77
CA ASN A 123 -1.10 -10.32 20.99
C ASN A 123 -0.71 -9.16 21.92
N GLN A 124 0.38 -8.46 21.64
CA GLN A 124 0.93 -7.37 22.44
C GLN A 124 1.24 -7.78 23.89
N ASN A 125 1.61 -9.05 24.09
CA ASN A 125 1.99 -9.55 25.42
C ASN A 125 3.49 -9.34 25.67
N ILE A 126 3.81 -8.23 26.33
CA ILE A 126 5.19 -7.81 26.64
C ILE A 126 5.95 -8.91 27.40
N ASN A 127 5.32 -9.56 28.38
CA ASN A 127 5.95 -10.59 29.17
C ASN A 127 6.32 -11.82 28.33
N LEU A 128 5.40 -12.30 27.48
CA LEU A 128 5.70 -13.41 26.55
C LEU A 128 6.80 -13.06 25.56
N VAL A 129 6.77 -11.86 25.00
CA VAL A 129 7.83 -11.36 24.10
C VAL A 129 9.17 -11.36 24.81
N HIS A 130 9.24 -10.81 26.03
CA HIS A 130 10.48 -10.79 26.83
C HIS A 130 10.99 -12.20 27.13
N HIS A 131 10.13 -13.12 27.56
CA HIS A 131 10.52 -14.50 27.88
C HIS A 131 10.99 -15.28 26.64
N LEU A 132 10.35 -15.07 25.48
CA LEU A 132 10.77 -15.70 24.23
C LEU A 132 12.14 -15.19 23.78
N ILE A 133 12.33 -13.86 23.76
CA ILE A 133 13.62 -13.26 23.36
C ILE A 133 14.75 -13.66 24.32
N SER A 134 14.52 -13.58 25.64
CA SER A 134 15.54 -13.92 26.65
C SER A 134 15.97 -15.39 26.62
N ARG A 135 15.16 -16.29 26.07
CA ARG A 135 15.46 -17.72 25.88
C ARG A 135 15.97 -18.06 24.48
N GLY A 136 16.33 -17.08 23.66
CA GLY A 136 16.91 -17.29 22.33
C GLY A 136 15.91 -17.29 21.19
N GLY A 137 14.78 -16.63 21.36
CA GLY A 137 13.85 -16.35 20.26
C GLY A 137 14.52 -15.53 19.15
N ASP A 138 14.57 -16.08 17.93
CA ASP A 138 15.21 -15.44 16.80
C ASP A 138 14.34 -14.30 16.24
N VAL A 139 14.90 -13.10 16.21
CA VAL A 139 14.26 -11.89 15.69
C VAL A 139 14.74 -11.50 14.27
N ALA A 140 15.82 -12.14 13.80
CA ALA A 140 16.51 -11.72 12.57
C ALA A 140 16.14 -12.58 11.35
N THR A 141 16.13 -13.89 11.50
CA THR A 141 16.02 -14.83 10.38
C THR A 141 14.60 -15.27 10.02
N PRO A 142 13.63 -15.43 10.95
CA PRO A 142 12.31 -15.91 10.61
C PRO A 142 11.56 -14.98 9.64
N ARG A 143 10.97 -15.58 8.60
CA ARG A 143 10.16 -14.87 7.59
C ARG A 143 8.79 -15.52 7.47
N VAL A 144 7.75 -14.71 7.64
CA VAL A 144 6.36 -15.14 7.47
C VAL A 144 5.98 -15.10 5.99
N THR A 145 5.83 -16.28 5.39
CA THR A 145 5.53 -16.43 3.96
C THR A 145 4.13 -16.97 3.68
N GLY A 146 3.33 -17.21 4.71
CA GLY A 146 1.98 -17.77 4.60
C GLY A 146 1.04 -16.91 3.72
N LEU A 147 0.15 -17.58 2.99
CA LEU A 147 -0.80 -16.94 2.08
C LEU A 147 -1.69 -15.90 2.77
N TYR A 148 -2.00 -16.10 4.05
CA TYR A 148 -2.80 -15.19 4.85
C TYR A 148 -2.22 -13.77 4.87
N PHE A 149 -0.88 -13.64 4.89
CA PHE A 149 -0.14 -12.39 5.00
C PHE A 149 0.32 -11.83 3.64
N ARG A 150 0.10 -12.54 2.54
CA ARG A 150 0.55 -12.12 1.19
C ARG A 150 -0.52 -11.35 0.43
N LYS A 151 -0.45 -10.03 0.48
CA LYS A 151 -1.37 -9.13 -0.25
C LYS A 151 -1.45 -9.41 -1.76
N ARG A 152 -0.36 -9.84 -2.39
CA ARG A 152 -0.29 -10.11 -3.84
C ARG A 152 -1.13 -11.31 -4.28
N ILE A 153 -1.29 -12.30 -3.40
CA ILE A 153 -2.02 -13.55 -3.66
C ILE A 153 -3.45 -13.48 -3.10
N GLY A 154 -3.92 -12.28 -2.74
CA GLY A 154 -5.25 -12.10 -2.16
C GLY A 154 -5.32 -12.31 -0.65
N GLY A 155 -4.18 -12.33 0.05
CA GLY A 155 -4.10 -12.42 1.50
C GLY A 155 -4.91 -11.33 2.22
N LEU A 156 -5.29 -11.60 3.46
CA LEU A 156 -6.18 -10.75 4.24
C LEU A 156 -5.47 -9.64 4.99
N LEU A 157 -4.29 -9.92 5.50
CA LEU A 157 -3.43 -8.97 6.21
C LEU A 157 -2.13 -8.76 5.45
N TYR A 158 -1.55 -7.60 5.63
CA TYR A 158 -0.23 -7.32 5.14
C TYR A 158 0.58 -6.65 6.23
N TYR A 159 1.38 -7.47 6.92
CA TYR A 159 2.31 -7.04 7.98
C TYR A 159 3.78 -7.19 7.56
N GLY A 160 4.05 -7.51 6.29
CA GLY A 160 5.37 -7.86 5.81
C GLY A 160 5.75 -9.30 6.16
N GLU A 161 7.04 -9.57 6.21
CA GLU A 161 7.56 -10.92 6.47
C GLU A 161 8.39 -11.02 7.77
N HIS A 162 8.91 -9.89 8.26
CA HIS A 162 9.84 -9.84 9.39
C HIS A 162 9.14 -9.44 10.69
N ILE A 163 9.67 -9.92 11.82
CA ILE A 163 9.11 -9.69 13.16
C ILE A 163 8.95 -8.20 13.48
N LEU A 164 9.91 -7.36 13.11
CA LEU A 164 9.83 -5.91 13.33
C LEU A 164 8.63 -5.28 12.63
N SER A 165 8.29 -5.76 11.43
CA SER A 165 7.12 -5.27 10.70
C SER A 165 5.83 -5.65 11.41
N PHE A 166 5.76 -6.82 12.02
CA PHE A 166 4.64 -7.26 12.85
C PHE A 166 4.52 -6.41 14.12
N ALA A 167 5.63 -6.17 14.82
CA ALA A 167 5.69 -5.30 16.00
C ALA A 167 5.23 -3.87 15.67
N ALA A 168 5.72 -3.32 14.56
CA ALA A 168 5.35 -1.99 14.09
C ALA A 168 3.84 -1.89 13.78
N CYS A 169 3.27 -2.90 13.13
CA CYS A 169 1.82 -2.94 12.84
C CYS A 169 0.96 -3.13 14.09
N ALA A 170 1.46 -3.84 15.11
CA ALA A 170 0.81 -3.98 16.41
C ALA A 170 0.82 -2.66 17.20
N GLY A 171 1.90 -1.86 17.04
CA GLY A 171 1.98 -0.48 17.52
C GLY A 171 2.29 -0.33 19.01
N ASN A 172 2.87 -1.35 19.64
CA ASN A 172 3.36 -1.25 21.02
C ASN A 172 4.83 -0.84 21.01
N GLU A 173 5.13 0.34 21.54
CA GLU A 173 6.47 0.96 21.51
C GLU A 173 7.51 0.13 22.30
N ASP A 174 7.12 -0.47 23.42
CA ASP A 174 8.01 -1.32 24.23
C ASP A 174 8.41 -2.58 23.45
N ILE A 175 7.45 -3.21 22.76
CA ILE A 175 7.71 -4.40 21.94
C ILE A 175 8.60 -4.06 20.73
N ILE A 176 8.34 -2.93 20.06
CA ILE A 176 9.16 -2.46 18.94
C ILE A 176 10.61 -2.29 19.42
N SER A 177 10.80 -1.60 20.56
CA SER A 177 12.12 -1.37 21.13
C SER A 177 12.81 -2.70 21.51
N MET A 178 12.12 -3.61 22.20
CA MET A 178 12.68 -4.91 22.58
C MET A 178 13.11 -5.74 21.37
N VAL A 179 12.34 -5.74 20.30
CA VAL A 179 12.63 -6.49 19.07
C VAL A 179 13.86 -5.90 18.35
N ILE A 180 13.99 -4.57 18.32
CA ILE A 180 15.18 -3.89 17.76
C ILE A 180 16.42 -4.15 18.64
N ASP A 181 16.29 -4.00 19.95
CA ASP A 181 17.38 -4.23 20.90
C ASP A 181 17.88 -5.68 20.88
N ALA A 182 17.00 -6.63 20.55
CA ALA A 182 17.34 -8.03 20.35
C ALA A 182 18.03 -8.32 18.99
N GLY A 183 18.19 -7.31 18.12
CA GLY A 183 18.95 -7.42 16.86
C GLY A 183 18.09 -7.51 15.59
N ALA A 184 16.81 -7.21 15.64
CA ALA A 184 16.00 -7.12 14.42
C ALA A 184 16.43 -5.91 13.58
N SER A 185 16.71 -6.15 12.29
CA SER A 185 17.12 -5.08 11.38
C SER A 185 15.95 -4.16 11.01
N THR A 186 16.14 -2.85 11.16
CA THR A 186 15.21 -1.81 10.74
C THR A 186 15.03 -1.76 9.22
N ARG A 187 16.03 -2.28 8.47
CA ARG A 187 16.15 -2.21 7.01
C ARG A 187 15.75 -3.48 6.29
N SER A 188 15.32 -4.52 7.00
CA SER A 188 14.84 -5.76 6.39
C SER A 188 13.70 -5.50 5.42
N GLN A 189 13.81 -6.08 4.22
CA GLN A 189 12.84 -5.93 3.14
C GLN A 189 12.09 -7.23 2.91
N ASP A 190 10.77 -7.13 2.71
CA ASP A 190 9.91 -8.26 2.36
C ASP A 190 10.03 -8.67 0.87
N TYR A 191 9.20 -9.61 0.42
CA TYR A 191 9.14 -10.06 -0.98
C TYR A 191 8.81 -8.96 -2.01
N ARG A 192 8.41 -7.77 -1.58
CA ARG A 192 8.17 -6.58 -2.42
C ARG A 192 9.29 -5.55 -2.29
N GLY A 193 10.28 -5.81 -1.48
CA GLY A 193 11.30 -4.84 -1.09
C GLY A 193 10.81 -3.81 -0.09
N ASN A 194 9.64 -4.02 0.53
CA ASN A 194 9.10 -3.07 1.50
C ASN A 194 9.78 -3.24 2.85
N THR A 195 10.28 -2.15 3.41
CA THR A 195 10.72 -2.06 4.80
C THR A 195 9.52 -1.89 5.75
N ALA A 196 9.75 -1.95 7.05
CA ALA A 196 8.71 -1.68 8.05
C ALA A 196 8.00 -0.33 7.82
N LEU A 197 8.72 0.72 7.38
CA LEU A 197 8.11 2.03 7.08
C LEU A 197 7.13 1.97 5.91
N HIS A 198 7.45 1.26 4.83
CA HIS A 198 6.53 1.05 3.71
C HIS A 198 5.24 0.35 4.17
N ILE A 199 5.39 -0.65 5.04
CA ILE A 199 4.26 -1.43 5.55
C ILE A 199 3.37 -0.56 6.43
N LEU A 200 3.95 0.29 7.29
CA LEU A 200 3.22 1.24 8.14
C LEU A 200 2.42 2.25 7.32
N VAL A 201 2.95 2.75 6.22
CA VAL A 201 2.22 3.62 5.29
C VAL A 201 0.94 2.96 4.76
N LEU A 202 0.93 1.64 4.62
CA LEU A 202 -0.21 0.87 4.11
C LEU A 202 -1.23 0.51 5.19
N GLN A 203 -0.93 0.73 6.48
CA GLN A 203 -1.83 0.37 7.57
C GLN A 203 -3.05 1.29 7.67
N PRO A 204 -4.21 0.76 8.10
CA PRO A 204 -5.44 1.55 8.25
C PRO A 204 -5.38 2.53 9.42
N ASN A 205 -4.74 2.17 10.53
CA ASN A 205 -4.60 3.04 11.70
C ASN A 205 -3.41 4.00 11.51
N LYS A 206 -3.74 5.24 11.16
CA LYS A 206 -2.73 6.25 10.78
C LYS A 206 -1.96 6.79 11.99
N THR A 207 -2.58 6.92 13.14
CA THR A 207 -1.95 7.47 14.34
C THR A 207 -0.86 6.53 14.86
N ILE A 208 -1.22 5.27 15.09
CA ILE A 208 -0.26 4.23 15.52
C ILE A 208 0.87 4.08 14.49
N ALA A 209 0.53 4.11 13.19
CA ALA A 209 1.54 4.02 12.14
C ALA A 209 2.55 5.18 12.21
N CYS A 210 2.12 6.42 12.44
CA CYS A 210 3.03 7.57 12.57
C CYS A 210 3.93 7.48 13.80
N GLN A 211 3.40 7.04 14.95
CA GLN A 211 4.21 6.82 16.15
C GLN A 211 5.28 5.75 15.94
N ALA A 212 4.91 4.61 15.35
CA ALA A 212 5.86 3.55 15.02
C ALA A 212 6.91 4.00 13.98
N ILE A 213 6.55 4.83 12.99
CA ILE A 213 7.50 5.44 12.06
C ILE A 213 8.53 6.27 12.81
N ASP A 214 8.09 7.12 13.75
CA ASP A 214 8.98 7.97 14.52
C ASP A 214 9.98 7.17 15.34
N LEU A 215 9.52 6.14 16.03
CA LEU A 215 10.36 5.29 16.86
C LEU A 215 11.39 4.52 16.01
N ILE A 216 10.95 3.88 14.93
CA ILE A 216 11.85 3.09 14.07
C ILE A 216 12.88 4.00 13.37
N MET A 217 12.48 5.19 12.91
CA MET A 217 13.42 6.15 12.32
C MET A 217 14.44 6.67 13.33
N ALA A 218 14.04 6.91 14.58
CA ALA A 218 14.94 7.34 15.64
C ALA A 218 16.00 6.26 15.94
N ARG A 219 15.55 4.99 16.05
CA ARG A 219 16.45 3.86 16.27
C ARG A 219 17.37 3.58 15.08
N ASP A 220 16.90 3.73 13.85
CA ASP A 220 17.74 3.58 12.66
C ASP A 220 18.80 4.67 12.55
N ALA A 221 18.49 5.89 12.99
CA ALA A 221 19.45 7.00 13.00
C ALA A 221 20.65 6.77 13.95
N GLU A 222 20.46 5.97 15.01
CA GLU A 222 21.55 5.58 15.94
C GLU A 222 22.59 4.67 15.26
N LEU A 223 22.23 4.03 14.14
CA LEU A 223 23.11 3.10 13.41
C LEU A 223 24.07 3.79 12.41
N ASP A 224 24.04 5.12 12.33
CA ASP A 224 24.90 5.97 11.46
C ASP A 224 25.01 5.47 10.01
N GLN A 225 23.88 5.19 9.40
CA GLN A 225 23.80 4.70 8.03
C GLN A 225 23.86 5.85 7.00
N SER A 226 24.56 5.62 5.89
CA SER A 226 24.75 6.63 4.83
C SER A 226 23.44 7.13 4.17
N VAL A 227 22.42 6.26 4.11
CA VAL A 227 21.11 6.59 3.53
C VAL A 227 20.05 6.50 4.62
N PRO A 228 19.27 7.55 4.89
CA PRO A 228 18.15 7.52 5.83
C PRO A 228 17.12 6.44 5.46
N LEU A 229 16.52 5.80 6.46
CA LEU A 229 15.59 4.68 6.27
C LEU A 229 14.37 5.06 5.41
N ASP A 230 13.89 6.29 5.54
CA ASP A 230 12.76 6.82 4.78
C ASP A 230 13.07 7.08 3.29
N ARG A 231 14.35 6.97 2.89
CA ARG A 231 14.79 7.07 1.49
C ARG A 231 15.16 5.72 0.86
N VAL A 232 15.07 4.64 1.61
CA VAL A 232 15.30 3.27 1.08
C VAL A 232 14.14 2.91 0.14
N PRO A 233 14.39 2.62 -1.16
CA PRO A 233 13.33 2.26 -2.09
C PRO A 233 12.95 0.78 -1.97
N ASN A 234 11.70 0.48 -2.29
CA ASN A 234 11.28 -0.91 -2.49
C ASN A 234 11.65 -1.40 -3.91
N TYR A 235 11.36 -2.66 -4.26
CA TYR A 235 11.67 -3.23 -5.59
C TYR A 235 10.94 -2.55 -6.77
N ARG A 236 10.03 -1.61 -6.50
CA ARG A 236 9.38 -0.77 -7.51
C ARG A 236 9.97 0.64 -7.59
N GLY A 237 11.09 0.89 -6.93
CA GLY A 237 11.70 2.22 -6.86
C GLY A 237 10.95 3.22 -5.99
N LEU A 238 9.95 2.78 -5.21
CA LEU A 238 9.17 3.67 -4.35
C LEU A 238 9.76 3.70 -2.95
N THR A 239 10.08 4.90 -2.46
CA THR A 239 10.37 5.15 -1.05
C THR A 239 9.07 5.11 -0.23
N PRO A 240 9.10 5.00 1.11
CA PRO A 240 7.91 5.12 1.96
C PRO A 240 7.12 6.40 1.65
N PHE A 241 7.82 7.49 1.38
CA PHE A 241 7.24 8.78 1.02
C PHE A 241 6.49 8.76 -0.32
N LYS A 242 7.12 8.25 -1.39
CA LYS A 242 6.50 8.06 -2.70
C LYS A 242 5.32 7.08 -2.64
N LEU A 243 5.44 6.03 -1.79
CA LEU A 243 4.37 5.06 -1.59
C LEU A 243 3.15 5.70 -0.89
N ALA A 244 3.37 6.58 0.11
CA ALA A 244 2.30 7.33 0.76
C ALA A 244 1.52 8.18 -0.25
N ALA A 245 2.23 8.84 -1.16
CA ALA A 245 1.63 9.63 -2.24
C ALA A 245 0.80 8.75 -3.18
N LYS A 246 1.35 7.66 -3.66
CA LYS A 246 0.69 6.72 -4.58
C LYS A 246 -0.59 6.11 -4.00
N GLU A 247 -0.57 5.74 -2.72
CA GLU A 247 -1.72 5.14 -2.02
C GLU A 247 -2.71 6.19 -1.49
N GLY A 248 -2.40 7.48 -1.65
CA GLY A 248 -3.24 8.57 -1.17
C GLY A 248 -3.34 8.64 0.35
N ASN A 249 -2.30 8.21 1.06
CA ASN A 249 -2.23 8.31 2.52
C ASN A 249 -1.70 9.69 2.93
N ILE A 250 -2.61 10.66 3.01
CA ILE A 250 -2.28 12.06 3.30
C ILE A 250 -1.60 12.20 4.67
N VAL A 251 -2.05 11.45 5.68
CA VAL A 251 -1.52 11.55 7.05
C VAL A 251 -0.07 11.11 7.10
N ALA A 252 0.26 9.93 6.56
CA ALA A 252 1.63 9.45 6.51
C ALA A 252 2.50 10.33 5.60
N PHE A 253 1.96 10.82 4.47
CA PHE A 253 2.66 11.73 3.58
C PHE A 253 3.05 13.03 4.31
N GLN A 254 2.08 13.68 4.95
CA GLN A 254 2.32 14.93 5.68
C GLN A 254 3.27 14.73 6.88
N HIS A 255 3.15 13.58 7.56
CA HIS A 255 4.03 13.23 8.66
C HIS A 255 5.49 13.13 8.19
N LEU A 256 5.75 12.40 7.09
CA LEU A 256 7.09 12.26 6.51
C LEU A 256 7.63 13.59 5.95
N VAL A 257 6.77 14.43 5.33
CA VAL A 257 7.14 15.81 4.93
C VAL A 257 7.62 16.62 6.13
N ASN A 258 6.87 16.56 7.23
CA ASN A 258 7.21 17.31 8.44
C ASN A 258 8.52 16.82 9.08
N LYS A 259 8.83 15.54 9.00
CA LYS A 259 10.12 14.97 9.46
C LYS A 259 11.31 15.47 8.67
N ARG A 260 11.15 15.68 7.37
CA ARG A 260 12.19 16.21 6.47
C ARG A 260 12.28 17.74 6.46
N ARG A 261 11.35 18.43 7.14
CA ARG A 261 11.30 19.89 7.23
C ARG A 261 12.41 20.40 8.14
N VAL A 262 13.15 21.41 7.66
CA VAL A 262 14.15 22.13 8.45
C VAL A 262 13.62 23.54 8.80
N VAL A 263 13.59 23.87 10.08
CA VAL A 263 13.24 25.21 10.54
C VAL A 263 14.46 26.10 10.38
N GLN A 264 14.39 27.11 9.50
CA GLN A 264 15.47 28.09 9.30
C GLN A 264 15.57 29.09 10.44
N TRP A 265 14.43 29.67 10.79
CA TRP A 265 14.29 30.61 11.90
C TRP A 265 12.85 30.66 12.40
N SER A 266 12.69 31.09 13.65
CA SER A 266 11.38 31.35 14.25
C SER A 266 11.41 32.67 15.01
N LEU A 267 10.36 33.47 14.85
CA LEU A 267 10.16 34.74 15.55
C LEU A 267 8.73 34.76 16.09
N GLY A 268 8.54 34.37 17.35
CA GLY A 268 7.22 34.21 17.94
C GLY A 268 6.39 33.18 17.17
N PRO A 269 5.19 33.55 16.66
CA PRO A 269 4.33 32.66 15.91
C PRO A 269 4.78 32.44 14.45
N LEU A 270 5.75 33.22 13.97
CA LEU A 270 6.26 33.14 12.60
C LEU A 270 7.42 32.17 12.52
N THR A 271 7.33 31.20 11.62
CA THR A 271 8.39 30.22 11.35
C THR A 271 8.70 30.15 9.86
N SER A 272 10.00 30.22 9.52
CA SER A 272 10.47 29.92 8.17
C SER A 272 10.92 28.48 8.09
N ASN A 273 10.32 27.73 7.16
CA ASN A 273 10.58 26.31 6.99
C ASN A 273 11.12 26.03 5.60
N LEU A 274 12.17 25.20 5.53
CA LEU A 274 12.67 24.61 4.30
C LEU A 274 12.10 23.21 4.14
N TYR A 275 11.63 22.91 2.93
CA TYR A 275 11.14 21.59 2.54
C TYR A 275 12.03 21.00 1.46
N ASP A 276 12.38 19.72 1.61
CA ASP A 276 13.07 18.95 0.58
C ASP A 276 12.06 18.57 -0.52
N LEU A 277 12.28 19.06 -1.74
CA LEU A 277 11.42 18.82 -2.90
C LEU A 277 11.94 17.72 -3.82
N THR A 278 13.08 17.11 -3.52
CA THR A 278 13.80 16.21 -4.41
C THR A 278 12.93 15.04 -4.91
N GLU A 279 12.13 14.42 -4.03
CA GLU A 279 11.22 13.34 -4.41
C GLU A 279 9.84 13.83 -4.86
N ILE A 280 9.51 15.11 -4.55
CA ILE A 280 8.22 15.69 -4.94
C ILE A 280 8.22 16.06 -6.42
N ASP A 281 9.31 16.64 -6.88
CA ASP A 281 9.47 17.18 -8.23
C ASP A 281 10.90 16.91 -8.73
N SER A 282 11.13 15.74 -9.28
CA SER A 282 12.42 15.32 -9.81
C SER A 282 12.44 15.37 -11.34
N TRP A 283 13.57 15.80 -11.92
CA TRP A 283 13.86 15.71 -13.36
C TRP A 283 14.63 14.43 -13.70
N ALA A 284 14.99 13.63 -12.69
CA ALA A 284 15.65 12.36 -12.89
C ALA A 284 14.66 11.29 -13.38
N ASP A 285 15.17 10.17 -13.88
CA ASP A 285 14.36 9.02 -14.35
C ASP A 285 13.49 8.36 -13.27
N ASP A 286 13.61 8.80 -12.02
CA ASP A 286 12.77 8.34 -10.92
C ASP A 286 11.42 9.01 -10.95
N MET A 287 10.35 8.24 -10.86
CA MET A 287 8.98 8.74 -10.75
C MET A 287 8.83 9.68 -9.56
N SER A 288 8.56 10.97 -9.83
CA SER A 288 8.31 11.97 -8.80
C SER A 288 6.91 11.77 -8.16
N VAL A 289 6.70 12.38 -6.98
CA VAL A 289 5.37 12.36 -6.33
C VAL A 289 4.32 12.97 -7.25
N LEU A 290 4.63 14.07 -7.96
CA LEU A 290 3.68 14.71 -8.89
C LEU A 290 3.29 13.78 -10.04
N GLU A 291 4.25 13.06 -10.63
CA GLU A 291 3.98 12.07 -11.69
C GLU A 291 3.14 10.88 -11.18
N LEU A 292 3.46 10.37 -9.98
CA LEU A 292 2.69 9.30 -9.35
C LEU A 292 1.23 9.69 -9.08
N ILE A 293 0.97 10.96 -8.75
CA ILE A 293 -0.38 11.48 -8.51
C ILE A 293 -1.13 11.64 -9.83
N VAL A 294 -0.47 12.17 -10.86
CA VAL A 294 -1.07 12.40 -12.19
C VAL A 294 -1.35 11.09 -12.91
N GLY A 295 -0.38 10.16 -12.95
CA GLY A 295 -0.52 8.84 -13.56
C GLY A 295 -1.34 7.85 -12.74
N GLY A 296 -1.68 8.18 -11.49
CA GLY A 296 -2.42 7.31 -10.59
C GLY A 296 -3.93 7.37 -10.82
N HIS A 297 -4.60 6.19 -10.83
CA HIS A 297 -6.05 6.10 -10.91
C HIS A 297 -6.77 6.37 -9.58
N GLN A 298 -6.03 6.52 -8.48
CA GLN A 298 -6.61 6.72 -7.16
C GLN A 298 -7.03 8.18 -6.93
N ARG A 299 -8.35 8.40 -6.82
CA ARG A 299 -8.90 9.73 -6.51
C ARG A 299 -8.35 10.34 -5.22
N LYS A 300 -8.02 9.50 -4.23
CA LYS A 300 -7.44 9.93 -2.95
C LYS A 300 -6.03 10.52 -3.09
N ALA A 301 -5.22 10.03 -4.03
CA ALA A 301 -3.88 10.56 -4.27
C ALA A 301 -3.90 12.05 -4.68
N ARG A 302 -4.95 12.49 -5.40
CA ARG A 302 -5.11 13.89 -5.81
C ARG A 302 -5.27 14.86 -4.63
N MET A 303 -5.76 14.40 -3.48
CA MET A 303 -5.87 15.24 -2.27
C MET A 303 -4.51 15.64 -1.71
N ILE A 304 -3.43 14.95 -2.07
CA ILE A 304 -2.05 15.32 -1.67
C ILE A 304 -1.62 16.64 -2.34
N LEU A 305 -2.21 16.99 -3.49
CA LEU A 305 -1.95 18.28 -4.14
C LEU A 305 -2.36 19.49 -3.28
N GLU A 306 -3.21 19.30 -2.28
CA GLU A 306 -3.64 20.31 -1.32
C GLU A 306 -2.70 20.46 -0.12
N VAL A 307 -1.78 19.49 0.06
CA VAL A 307 -0.84 19.46 1.19
C VAL A 307 0.36 20.38 0.92
N THR A 308 0.77 21.15 1.93
CA THR A 308 2.04 21.89 1.89
C THR A 308 3.22 20.90 2.00
N PRO A 309 4.28 21.00 1.15
CA PRO A 309 4.61 22.07 0.19
C PRO A 309 4.08 21.86 -1.24
N VAL A 310 3.42 20.72 -1.54
CA VAL A 310 3.00 20.35 -2.89
C VAL A 310 2.10 21.40 -3.52
N ARG A 311 1.09 21.87 -2.77
CA ARG A 311 0.19 22.93 -3.20
C ARG A 311 0.93 24.20 -3.63
N GLN A 312 1.91 24.63 -2.82
CA GLN A 312 2.69 25.83 -3.10
C GLN A 312 3.54 25.65 -4.35
N LEU A 313 4.19 24.49 -4.51
CA LEU A 313 4.97 24.16 -5.68
C LEU A 313 4.13 24.16 -6.97
N VAL A 314 2.97 23.50 -6.95
CA VAL A 314 2.05 23.48 -8.10
C VAL A 314 1.56 24.89 -8.43
N SER A 315 1.21 25.70 -7.41
CA SER A 315 0.81 27.10 -7.61
C SER A 315 1.93 27.94 -8.22
N LEU A 316 3.17 27.75 -7.76
CA LEU A 316 4.35 28.42 -8.32
C LEU A 316 4.55 28.05 -9.80
N LYS A 317 4.57 26.76 -10.13
CA LYS A 317 4.71 26.28 -11.51
C LYS A 317 3.59 26.78 -12.41
N TRP A 318 2.35 26.80 -11.92
CA TRP A 318 1.21 27.34 -12.66
C TRP A 318 1.40 28.82 -12.99
N ASN A 319 1.86 29.62 -12.00
CA ASN A 319 2.03 31.05 -12.18
C ASN A 319 3.24 31.41 -13.06
N LEU A 320 4.32 30.63 -12.99
CA LEU A 320 5.53 30.90 -13.78
C LEU A 320 5.35 30.58 -15.27
N TYR A 321 4.86 29.42 -15.60
CA TYR A 321 4.77 28.97 -16.99
C TYR A 321 3.45 28.28 -17.36
N GLY A 322 2.79 27.57 -16.44
CA GLY A 322 1.63 26.74 -16.74
C GLY A 322 0.48 27.52 -17.36
N LYS A 323 0.12 28.68 -16.77
CA LYS A 323 -0.98 29.51 -17.29
C LYS A 323 -0.67 30.12 -18.66
N HIS A 324 0.59 30.46 -18.94
CA HIS A 324 0.98 31.05 -20.23
C HIS A 324 0.95 29.99 -21.32
N TYR A 325 1.50 28.81 -21.02
CA TYR A 325 1.44 27.66 -21.91
C TYR A 325 -0.01 27.23 -22.20
N PHE A 326 -0.84 27.14 -21.18
CA PHE A 326 -2.25 26.81 -21.32
C PHE A 326 -3.00 27.84 -22.20
N ARG A 327 -2.74 29.12 -21.99
CA ARG A 327 -3.36 30.20 -22.82
C ARG A 327 -2.92 30.12 -24.28
N LEU A 328 -1.65 29.82 -24.53
CA LEU A 328 -1.14 29.62 -25.89
C LEU A 328 -1.83 28.43 -26.56
N LEU A 329 -1.89 27.30 -25.89
CA LEU A 329 -2.56 26.10 -26.41
C LEU A 329 -4.06 26.36 -26.66
N LEU A 330 -4.73 27.06 -25.75
CA LEU A 330 -6.13 27.42 -25.91
C LEU A 330 -6.33 28.31 -27.15
N LEU A 331 -5.47 29.29 -27.37
CA LEU A 331 -5.51 30.16 -28.55
C LEU A 331 -5.35 29.34 -29.84
N LEU A 332 -4.32 28.47 -29.89
CA LEU A 332 -4.08 27.60 -31.04
C LEU A 332 -5.29 26.67 -31.31
N TYR A 333 -5.90 26.14 -30.24
CA TYR A 333 -7.08 25.28 -30.36
C TYR A 333 -8.30 26.07 -30.88
N LEU A 334 -8.52 27.31 -30.41
CA LEU A 334 -9.60 28.15 -30.90
C LEU A 334 -9.39 28.54 -32.39
N LEU A 335 -8.16 28.84 -32.81
CA LEU A 335 -7.83 29.06 -34.22
C LEU A 335 -8.10 27.82 -35.06
N TYR A 336 -7.69 26.64 -34.58
CA TYR A 336 -7.95 25.38 -35.26
C TYR A 336 -9.45 25.09 -35.42
N ILE A 337 -10.25 25.24 -34.37
CA ILE A 337 -11.71 25.05 -34.44
C ILE A 337 -12.34 26.10 -35.34
N GLY A 338 -11.86 27.36 -35.28
CA GLY A 338 -12.34 28.42 -36.14
C GLY A 338 -12.14 28.11 -37.62
N THR A 339 -10.92 27.69 -38.01
CA THR A 339 -10.63 27.29 -39.40
C THR A 339 -11.45 26.10 -39.85
N PHE A 340 -11.58 25.06 -39.00
CA PHE A 340 -12.41 23.90 -39.30
C PHE A 340 -13.87 24.30 -39.50
N THR A 341 -14.41 25.15 -38.62
CA THR A 341 -15.82 25.59 -38.73
C THR A 341 -16.06 26.40 -40.00
N LEU A 342 -15.14 27.33 -40.35
CA LEU A 342 -15.22 28.09 -41.60
C LEU A 342 -15.17 27.17 -42.83
N CYS A 343 -14.25 26.20 -42.88
CA CYS A 343 -14.19 25.23 -43.97
C CYS A 343 -15.49 24.42 -44.12
N CYS A 344 -16.13 24.07 -42.98
CA CYS A 344 -17.40 23.37 -42.98
C CYS A 344 -18.57 24.26 -43.44
N ALA A 345 -18.59 25.52 -42.98
CA ALA A 345 -19.66 26.48 -43.31
C ALA A 345 -19.67 26.87 -44.81
N PHE A 346 -18.47 27.05 -45.39
CA PHE A 346 -18.29 27.41 -46.81
C PHE A 346 -18.10 26.20 -47.72
N ARG A 347 -18.64 25.04 -47.39
CA ARG A 347 -18.59 23.87 -48.25
C ARG A 347 -19.34 24.15 -49.58
N PRO A 348 -18.72 23.84 -50.77
CA PRO A 348 -19.35 24.01 -52.04
C PRO A 348 -20.45 22.94 -52.22
N LEU A 349 -21.67 23.35 -52.20
CA LEU A 349 -22.83 22.51 -52.48
C LEU A 349 -23.28 22.69 -53.93
N LYS A 350 -23.76 21.63 -54.59
CA LYS A 350 -24.40 21.76 -55.91
C LYS A 350 -25.65 22.59 -55.81
N ASP A 351 -25.85 23.49 -56.76
CA ASP A 351 -27.08 24.25 -56.84
C ASP A 351 -28.27 23.31 -57.07
N ALA A 352 -29.41 23.62 -56.43
CA ALA A 352 -30.62 22.86 -56.66
C ALA A 352 -31.08 23.08 -58.12
N PRO A 353 -31.56 22.02 -58.81
CA PRO A 353 -32.18 22.21 -60.14
C PRO A 353 -33.31 23.23 -60.08
N GLU A 354 -33.46 24.08 -61.12
CA GLU A 354 -34.44 25.18 -61.18
C GLU A 354 -35.92 24.77 -60.87
N ASN A 355 -36.24 23.48 -61.00
CA ASN A 355 -37.58 22.92 -60.72
C ASN A 355 -37.65 22.09 -59.42
N TYR A 356 -36.73 22.20 -58.48
CA TYR A 356 -36.77 21.43 -57.26
C TYR A 356 -37.56 22.15 -56.17
N THR A 357 -38.75 21.62 -55.88
CA THR A 357 -39.59 22.04 -54.73
C THR A 357 -39.29 21.11 -53.59
N GLN A 358 -38.61 21.63 -52.56
CA GLN A 358 -38.29 20.87 -51.36
C GLN A 358 -39.57 20.65 -50.54
N SER A 359 -39.99 19.41 -50.35
CA SER A 359 -41.06 19.02 -49.43
C SER A 359 -40.56 19.18 -47.99
N GLU A 360 -41.41 19.56 -47.03
CA GLU A 360 -41.07 19.64 -45.58
C GLU A 360 -40.57 18.31 -45.00
N MET A 361 -40.85 17.20 -45.67
CA MET A 361 -40.38 15.85 -45.29
C MET A 361 -39.03 15.47 -45.94
N ASP A 362 -38.52 16.26 -46.88
CA ASP A 362 -37.28 15.95 -47.59
C ASP A 362 -36.06 16.34 -46.76
N LYS A 363 -35.42 15.34 -46.16
CA LYS A 363 -34.18 15.44 -45.40
C LYS A 363 -32.95 15.19 -46.26
N THR A 364 -33.02 15.25 -47.56
CA THR A 364 -31.90 15.00 -48.47
C THR A 364 -30.80 16.04 -48.23
N ILE A 365 -29.60 15.55 -47.91
CA ILE A 365 -28.39 16.38 -47.79
C ILE A 365 -27.98 16.78 -49.21
N ARG A 366 -27.86 18.08 -49.47
CA ARG A 366 -27.37 18.60 -50.75
C ARG A 366 -26.07 17.95 -51.13
N VAL A 367 -25.98 17.44 -52.41
CA VAL A 367 -24.79 16.76 -52.87
C VAL A 367 -23.65 17.76 -53.02
N GLN A 368 -22.48 17.44 -52.49
CA GLN A 368 -21.27 18.23 -52.61
C GLN A 368 -20.76 18.22 -54.05
N LYS A 369 -20.18 19.35 -54.54
CA LYS A 369 -19.48 19.43 -55.83
C LYS A 369 -18.35 18.41 -55.89
N THR A 370 -18.04 17.93 -57.11
CA THR A 370 -16.88 17.05 -57.30
C THR A 370 -15.55 17.76 -56.97
N PHE A 371 -14.51 17.01 -56.70
CA PHE A 371 -13.19 17.56 -56.30
C PHE A 371 -12.68 18.61 -57.31
N HIS A 372 -12.80 18.34 -58.61
CA HIS A 372 -12.38 19.25 -59.68
C HIS A 372 -13.22 20.53 -59.75
N GLU A 373 -14.47 20.48 -59.41
CA GLU A 373 -15.40 21.63 -59.43
C GLU A 373 -15.32 22.50 -58.18
N SER A 374 -14.73 21.96 -57.14
CA SER A 374 -14.74 22.56 -55.77
C SER A 374 -13.59 23.52 -55.52
N TYR A 375 -12.52 23.55 -56.35
CA TYR A 375 -11.30 24.33 -56.13
C TYR A 375 -10.89 25.13 -57.39
N VAL A 376 -11.82 25.93 -57.93
CA VAL A 376 -11.57 26.68 -59.17
C VAL A 376 -11.24 28.15 -58.88
N THR A 377 -11.85 28.73 -57.83
CA THR A 377 -11.68 30.16 -57.49
C THR A 377 -10.54 30.37 -56.45
N HIS A 378 -10.11 31.63 -56.33
CA HIS A 378 -9.08 32.00 -55.30
C HIS A 378 -9.59 31.73 -53.87
N GLU A 379 -10.89 31.93 -53.65
CA GLU A 379 -11.55 31.66 -52.34
C GLU A 379 -11.59 30.15 -52.07
N ASP A 380 -11.80 29.33 -53.10
CA ASP A 380 -11.74 27.88 -52.98
C ASP A 380 -10.35 27.36 -52.62
N ASN A 381 -9.30 27.97 -53.14
CA ASN A 381 -7.91 27.62 -52.79
C ASN A 381 -7.59 27.98 -51.32
N LEU A 382 -8.10 29.11 -50.81
CA LEU A 382 -7.98 29.47 -49.42
C LEU A 382 -8.66 28.43 -48.49
N ARG A 383 -9.86 27.96 -48.93
CA ARG A 383 -10.57 26.87 -48.23
C ARG A 383 -9.74 25.58 -48.27
N LEU A 384 -9.14 25.20 -49.38
CA LEU A 384 -8.26 24.02 -49.49
C LEU A 384 -7.14 24.07 -48.46
N VAL A 385 -6.48 25.23 -48.31
CA VAL A 385 -5.45 25.42 -47.30
C VAL A 385 -6.01 25.20 -45.90
N GLY A 386 -7.17 25.72 -45.58
CA GLY A 386 -7.85 25.51 -44.29
C GLY A 386 -8.19 24.05 -44.04
N GLU A 387 -8.65 23.33 -45.06
CA GLU A 387 -8.94 21.88 -44.97
C GLU A 387 -7.66 21.06 -44.73
N ILE A 388 -6.56 21.38 -45.41
CA ILE A 388 -5.27 20.74 -45.14
C ILE A 388 -4.79 21.01 -43.72
N ILE A 389 -4.88 22.25 -43.26
CA ILE A 389 -4.52 22.60 -41.87
C ILE A 389 -5.39 21.82 -40.88
N SER A 390 -6.68 21.65 -41.15
CA SER A 390 -7.60 20.92 -40.31
C SER A 390 -7.24 19.42 -40.23
N ILE A 391 -6.87 18.79 -41.35
CA ILE A 391 -6.44 17.39 -41.36
C ILE A 391 -5.11 17.21 -40.63
N LEU A 392 -4.13 18.08 -40.88
CA LEU A 392 -2.83 18.03 -40.20
C LEU A 392 -3.00 18.28 -38.68
N GLY A 393 -3.85 19.22 -38.27
CA GLY A 393 -4.15 19.51 -36.88
C GLY A 393 -4.83 18.32 -36.18
N ALA A 394 -5.77 17.66 -36.85
CA ALA A 394 -6.41 16.44 -36.31
C ALA A 394 -5.36 15.33 -36.10
N PHE A 395 -4.45 15.17 -37.05
CA PHE A 395 -3.39 14.15 -36.95
C PHE A 395 -2.42 14.45 -35.80
N VAL A 396 -2.03 15.72 -35.61
CA VAL A 396 -1.19 16.13 -34.47
C VAL A 396 -1.90 15.88 -33.13
N ILE A 397 -3.18 16.21 -33.02
CA ILE A 397 -3.97 15.96 -31.79
C ILE A 397 -4.00 14.45 -31.49
N LEU A 398 -4.27 13.61 -32.49
CA LEU A 398 -4.29 12.16 -32.35
C LEU A 398 -2.94 11.60 -31.91
N LEU A 399 -1.83 12.10 -32.47
CA LEU A 399 -0.49 11.70 -32.03
C LEU A 399 -0.16 12.10 -30.59
N LEU A 400 -0.63 13.27 -30.15
CA LEU A 400 -0.44 13.71 -28.77
C LEU A 400 -1.24 12.85 -27.81
N GLU A 401 -2.46 12.44 -28.16
CA GLU A 401 -3.32 11.61 -27.32
C GLU A 401 -2.85 10.15 -27.22
N VAL A 402 -2.22 9.60 -28.25
CA VAL A 402 -1.64 8.25 -28.24
C VAL A 402 -0.35 8.19 -27.41
N ARG A 403 0.32 9.34 -27.18
CA ARG A 403 1.53 9.42 -26.34
C ARG A 403 1.23 9.59 -24.83
N LEU A 404 0.00 9.91 -24.46
CA LEU A 404 -0.48 10.01 -23.06
C LEU A 404 -1.07 8.69 -22.58
#